data_c6d930b8b53538695bfb2f557446892d
#
_entry.id   c6d930b8b53538695bfb2f557446892d
#
_cell.length_a   1.000
_cell.length_b   1.000
_cell.length_c   1.000
_cell.angle_alpha   90.00
_cell.angle_beta   90.00
_cell.angle_gamma   90.00
#
_symmetry.space_group_name_H-M   'P 1'
#
loop_
_entity.id
_entity.type
_entity.pdbx_description
1 polymer ?
#
loop_
_entity_poly.entity_id
_entity_poly.type
_entity_poly.pdbx_seq_one_letter_code
_entity_poly.pdbx_strand_id
1 'polypeptide(L)'
;MQTQPEAADLAAMAAIDAAAIDGAKRTLRKAILFRRDSRTKKQREQDDSSRMSLIESALEARIPDTVAAYLSNGSEPGTLQLVAWLAAHEVRVLLPVLSHPIGGRLDKPAWAAYEGPD
;
A
#
# COMPACT_ATOMS: atom_id res chain seq x y z
N MET A 1 17.25 -12.67 47.75
CA MET A 1 16.42 -11.47 47.54
C MET A 1 16.55 -11.01 46.10
N GLN A 2 15.49 -11.05 45.33
CA GLN A 2 15.53 -10.60 43.93
C GLN A 2 15.40 -9.08 43.88
N THR A 3 16.38 -8.43 43.27
CA THR A 3 16.35 -6.99 43.04
C THR A 3 15.48 -6.72 41.80
N GLN A 4 14.51 -5.82 41.92
CA GLN A 4 13.75 -5.38 40.76
C GLN A 4 14.63 -4.51 39.87
N PRO A 5 14.52 -4.62 38.53
CA PRO A 5 15.29 -3.77 37.63
C PRO A 5 14.88 -2.30 37.81
N GLU A 6 15.87 -1.41 37.73
CA GLU A 6 15.62 0.03 37.77
C GLU A 6 14.91 0.50 36.50
N ALA A 7 14.26 1.67 36.57
CA ALA A 7 13.54 2.24 35.42
C ALA A 7 14.43 2.40 34.18
N ALA A 8 15.72 2.74 34.37
CA ALA A 8 16.69 2.85 33.30
C ALA A 8 16.96 1.49 32.62
N ASP A 9 17.00 0.41 33.38
CA ASP A 9 17.18 -0.95 32.84
C ASP A 9 15.97 -1.40 32.05
N LEU A 10 14.77 -1.09 32.52
CA LEU A 10 13.53 -1.39 31.83
C LEU A 10 13.45 -0.61 30.50
N ALA A 11 13.86 0.67 30.50
CA ALA A 11 13.91 1.48 29.29
C ALA A 11 14.92 0.94 28.29
N ALA A 12 16.11 0.49 28.75
CA ALA A 12 17.12 -0.11 27.90
C ALA A 12 16.62 -1.42 27.28
N MET A 13 15.94 -2.28 28.07
CA MET A 13 15.33 -3.52 27.57
C MET A 13 14.26 -3.23 26.52
N ALA A 14 13.39 -2.26 26.76
CA ALA A 14 12.36 -1.84 25.80
C ALA A 14 12.97 -1.32 24.49
N ALA A 15 14.08 -0.57 24.57
CA ALA A 15 14.79 -0.09 23.38
C ALA A 15 15.41 -1.24 22.58
N ILE A 16 15.97 -2.26 23.24
CA ILE A 16 16.51 -3.47 22.59
C ILE A 16 15.39 -4.23 21.88
N ASP A 17 14.24 -4.40 22.53
CA ASP A 17 13.08 -5.08 21.96
C ASP A 17 12.54 -4.32 20.73
N ALA A 18 12.44 -2.99 20.83
CA ALA A 18 12.01 -2.16 19.72
C ALA A 18 12.96 -2.28 18.51
N ALA A 19 14.27 -2.28 18.76
CA ALA A 19 15.28 -2.46 17.70
C ALA A 19 15.19 -3.84 17.05
N ALA A 20 14.94 -4.89 17.83
CA ALA A 20 14.76 -6.25 17.33
C ALA A 20 13.51 -6.35 16.44
N ILE A 21 12.41 -5.73 16.85
CA ILE A 21 11.16 -5.68 16.09
C ILE A 21 11.38 -4.93 14.76
N ASP A 22 12.04 -3.79 14.78
CA ASP A 22 12.35 -3.01 13.58
C ASP A 22 13.24 -3.78 12.61
N GLY A 23 14.23 -4.52 13.13
CA GLY A 23 15.08 -5.39 12.35
C GLY A 23 14.30 -6.52 11.67
N ALA A 24 13.40 -7.16 12.41
CA ALA A 24 12.53 -8.21 11.88
C ALA A 24 11.60 -7.67 10.78
N LYS A 25 11.02 -6.50 10.98
CA LYS A 25 10.17 -5.84 9.97
C LYS A 25 10.95 -5.55 8.69
N ARG A 26 12.18 -5.04 8.81
CA ARG A 26 13.04 -4.76 7.64
C ARG A 26 13.38 -6.02 6.88
N THR A 27 13.72 -7.09 7.57
CA THR A 27 14.04 -8.38 6.95
C THR A 27 12.84 -8.95 6.21
N LEU A 28 11.66 -8.92 6.83
CA LEU A 28 10.42 -9.39 6.20
C LEU A 28 10.07 -8.55 4.97
N ARG A 29 10.17 -7.24 5.08
CA ARG A 29 9.91 -6.32 3.96
C ARG A 29 10.82 -6.61 2.77
N LYS A 30 12.10 -6.81 3.00
CA LYS A 30 13.07 -7.17 1.96
C LYS A 30 12.71 -8.48 1.28
N ALA A 31 12.33 -9.50 2.06
CA ALA A 31 11.95 -10.81 1.54
C ALA A 31 10.70 -10.73 0.67
N ILE A 32 9.70 -9.97 1.09
CA ILE A 32 8.46 -9.76 0.34
C ILE A 32 8.73 -8.99 -0.96
N LEU A 33 9.50 -7.91 -0.90
CA LEU A 33 9.87 -7.11 -2.07
C LEU A 33 10.66 -7.95 -3.07
N PHE A 34 11.60 -8.77 -2.60
CA PHE A 34 12.36 -9.66 -3.46
C PHE A 34 11.44 -10.65 -4.19
N ARG A 35 10.50 -11.26 -3.49
CA ARG A 35 9.52 -12.17 -4.09
C ARG A 35 8.66 -11.47 -5.14
N ARG A 36 8.18 -10.26 -4.84
CA ARG A 36 7.38 -9.47 -5.78
C ARG A 36 8.18 -9.11 -7.03
N ASP A 37 9.41 -8.65 -6.86
CA ASP A 37 10.28 -8.23 -7.96
C ASP A 37 10.76 -9.42 -8.82
N SER A 38 10.81 -10.61 -8.24
CA SER A 38 11.20 -11.85 -8.95
C SER A 38 10.09 -12.42 -9.83
N ARG A 39 8.88 -11.93 -9.72
CA ARG A 39 7.76 -12.40 -10.52
C ARG A 39 7.88 -11.90 -11.97
N THR A 40 7.58 -12.76 -12.93
CA THR A 40 7.60 -12.38 -14.35
C THR A 40 6.48 -11.41 -14.66
N LYS A 41 6.65 -10.63 -15.72
CA LYS A 41 5.60 -9.74 -16.23
C LYS A 41 4.31 -10.52 -16.49
N LYS A 42 4.42 -11.70 -17.10
CA LYS A 42 3.27 -12.56 -17.39
C LYS A 42 2.53 -13.00 -16.14
N GLN A 43 3.26 -13.40 -15.08
CA GLN A 43 2.68 -13.78 -13.80
C GLN A 43 1.93 -12.60 -13.16
N ARG A 44 2.54 -11.42 -13.19
CA ARG A 44 1.92 -10.19 -12.66
C ARG A 44 0.64 -9.82 -13.40
N GLU A 45 0.67 -9.86 -14.73
CA GLU A 45 -0.51 -9.59 -15.57
C GLU A 45 -1.64 -10.59 -15.31
N GLN A 46 -1.33 -11.87 -15.17
CA GLN A 46 -2.31 -12.90 -14.87
C GLN A 46 -2.98 -12.66 -13.50
N ASP A 47 -2.19 -12.33 -12.49
CA ASP A 47 -2.72 -12.06 -11.15
C ASP A 47 -3.54 -10.79 -11.11
N ASP A 48 -3.09 -9.75 -11.80
CA ASP A 48 -3.83 -8.49 -11.92
C ASP A 48 -5.19 -8.72 -12.57
N SER A 49 -5.23 -9.49 -13.65
CA SER A 49 -6.47 -9.85 -14.34
C SER A 49 -7.42 -10.66 -13.45
N SER A 50 -6.88 -11.63 -12.71
CA SER A 50 -7.69 -12.45 -11.79
C SER A 50 -8.27 -11.60 -10.67
N ARG A 51 -7.48 -10.71 -10.07
CA ARG A 51 -7.96 -9.78 -9.05
C ARG A 51 -9.02 -8.85 -9.61
N MET A 52 -8.79 -8.32 -10.79
CA MET A 52 -9.73 -7.42 -11.46
C MET A 52 -11.08 -8.09 -11.66
N SER A 53 -11.10 -9.32 -12.15
CA SER A 53 -12.34 -10.09 -12.35
C SER A 53 -13.12 -10.27 -11.04
N LEU A 54 -12.41 -10.56 -9.93
CA LEU A 54 -13.04 -10.71 -8.63
C LEU A 54 -13.62 -9.39 -8.12
N ILE A 55 -12.90 -8.30 -8.30
CA ILE A 55 -13.33 -6.96 -7.86
C ILE A 55 -14.54 -6.51 -8.69
N GLU A 56 -14.50 -6.67 -10.01
CA GLU A 56 -15.63 -6.35 -10.89
C GLU A 56 -16.89 -7.10 -10.46
N SER A 57 -16.78 -8.41 -10.26
CA SER A 57 -17.90 -9.23 -9.83
C SER A 57 -18.49 -8.77 -8.50
N ALA A 58 -17.64 -8.37 -7.56
CA ALA A 58 -18.07 -7.88 -6.25
C ALA A 58 -18.75 -6.50 -6.36
N LEU A 59 -18.25 -5.62 -7.22
CA LEU A 59 -18.75 -4.24 -7.35
C LEU A 59 -19.98 -4.13 -8.26
N GLU A 60 -20.13 -5.01 -9.25
CA GLU A 60 -21.29 -5.00 -10.16
C GLU A 60 -22.62 -5.14 -9.42
N ALA A 61 -22.63 -5.88 -8.31
CA ALA A 61 -23.83 -6.03 -7.49
C ALA A 61 -24.25 -4.70 -6.84
N ARG A 62 -23.29 -3.86 -6.51
CA ARG A 62 -23.53 -2.53 -5.94
C ARG A 62 -22.32 -1.65 -6.21
N ILE A 63 -22.45 -0.76 -7.19
CA ILE A 63 -21.39 0.18 -7.56
C ILE A 63 -21.38 1.33 -6.55
N PRO A 64 -20.24 1.59 -5.86
CA PRO A 64 -20.13 2.70 -4.92
C PRO A 64 -20.06 4.04 -5.63
N ASP A 65 -20.43 5.11 -4.93
CA ASP A 65 -20.34 6.48 -5.47
C ASP A 65 -18.88 6.97 -5.48
N THR A 66 -18.11 6.62 -4.45
CA THR A 66 -16.73 7.07 -4.29
C THR A 66 -15.87 5.93 -3.77
N VAL A 67 -14.67 5.80 -4.33
CA VAL A 67 -13.67 4.80 -3.93
C VAL A 67 -12.33 5.48 -3.76
N ALA A 68 -11.66 5.19 -2.66
CA ALA A 68 -10.25 5.55 -2.47
C ALA A 68 -9.38 4.42 -3.03
N ALA A 69 -8.41 4.77 -3.86
CA ALA A 69 -7.51 3.81 -4.49
C ALA A 69 -6.10 4.40 -4.57
N TYR A 70 -5.17 3.61 -5.05
CA TYR A 70 -3.81 4.07 -5.35
C TYR A 70 -3.46 3.75 -6.81
N LEU A 71 -2.51 4.47 -7.37
CA LEU A 71 -1.93 4.12 -8.67
C LEU A 71 -0.73 3.20 -8.42
N SER A 72 -0.82 1.99 -8.92
CA SER A 72 0.24 1.00 -8.74
C SER A 72 1.53 1.41 -9.44
N ASN A 73 2.65 1.12 -8.80
CA ASN A 73 3.98 1.44 -9.28
C ASN A 73 4.90 0.22 -9.12
N GLY A 74 5.75 -0.03 -10.12
CA GLY A 74 6.72 -1.13 -10.10
C GLY A 74 6.07 -2.48 -9.91
N SER A 75 6.49 -3.21 -8.88
CA SER A 75 6.01 -4.56 -8.57
C SER A 75 4.78 -4.62 -7.67
N GLU A 76 4.17 -3.47 -7.37
CA GLU A 76 2.92 -3.42 -6.62
C GLU A 76 1.79 -4.13 -7.37
N PRO A 77 0.81 -4.70 -6.65
CA PRO A 77 -0.39 -5.22 -7.31
C PRO A 77 -1.03 -4.15 -8.19
N GLY A 78 -1.30 -4.49 -9.45
CA GLY A 78 -1.77 -3.53 -10.45
C GLY A 78 -3.16 -2.98 -10.13
N THR A 79 -3.33 -1.67 -10.23
CA THR A 79 -4.59 -0.98 -9.97
C THR A 79 -5.07 -0.13 -11.15
N LEU A 80 -4.27 -0.02 -12.22
CA LEU A 80 -4.60 0.87 -13.34
C LEU A 80 -5.89 0.46 -14.05
N GLN A 81 -6.12 -0.83 -14.23
CA GLN A 81 -7.36 -1.34 -14.81
C GLN A 81 -8.57 -1.07 -13.93
N LEU A 82 -8.40 -1.23 -12.61
CA LEU A 82 -9.47 -0.96 -11.65
C LEU A 82 -9.86 0.53 -11.67
N VAL A 83 -8.88 1.41 -11.64
CA VAL A 83 -9.13 2.86 -11.68
C VAL A 83 -9.85 3.25 -12.97
N ALA A 84 -9.42 2.70 -14.10
CA ALA A 84 -10.07 2.95 -15.40
C ALA A 84 -11.52 2.41 -15.43
N TRP A 85 -11.73 1.22 -14.88
CA TRP A 85 -13.07 0.62 -14.80
C TRP A 85 -14.00 1.45 -13.91
N LEU A 86 -13.53 1.89 -12.75
CA LEU A 86 -14.30 2.74 -11.85
C LEU A 86 -14.66 4.06 -12.50
N ALA A 87 -13.71 4.71 -13.17
CA ALA A 87 -13.96 5.96 -13.89
C ALA A 87 -14.98 5.78 -15.01
N ALA A 88 -14.90 4.66 -15.76
CA ALA A 88 -15.86 4.33 -16.80
C ALA A 88 -17.28 4.12 -16.27
N HIS A 89 -17.41 3.73 -15.02
CA HIS A 89 -18.71 3.54 -14.34
C HIS A 89 -19.13 4.78 -13.54
N GLU A 90 -18.51 5.92 -13.80
CA GLU A 90 -18.81 7.20 -13.16
C GLU A 90 -18.61 7.18 -11.64
N VAL A 91 -17.72 6.32 -11.13
CA VAL A 91 -17.32 6.30 -9.73
C VAL A 91 -16.27 7.38 -9.51
N ARG A 92 -16.46 8.17 -8.47
CA ARG A 92 -15.44 9.14 -8.06
C ARG A 92 -14.27 8.40 -7.42
N VAL A 93 -13.09 8.50 -8.02
CA VAL A 93 -11.89 7.84 -7.50
C VAL A 93 -10.99 8.88 -6.84
N LEU A 94 -10.63 8.62 -5.59
CA LEU A 94 -9.71 9.46 -4.82
C LEU A 94 -8.34 8.77 -4.74
N LEU A 95 -7.30 9.49 -5.13
CA LEU A 95 -5.93 9.00 -5.11
C LEU A 95 -5.12 9.74 -4.04
N PRO A 96 -4.19 9.05 -3.36
CA PRO A 96 -3.34 9.70 -2.36
C PRO A 96 -2.35 10.63 -3.03
N VAL A 97 -2.18 11.81 -2.45
CA VAL A 97 -1.15 12.78 -2.84
C VAL A 97 -0.08 12.76 -1.77
N LEU A 98 1.13 12.33 -2.13
CA LEU A 98 2.21 12.06 -1.18
C LEU A 98 3.32 13.13 -1.19
N SER A 99 3.28 14.05 -2.17
CA SER A 99 4.32 15.07 -2.33
C SER A 99 3.75 16.41 -2.81
N HIS A 100 4.45 17.49 -2.50
CA HIS A 100 4.15 18.80 -3.06
C HIS A 100 4.50 18.87 -4.55
N PRO A 101 3.78 19.71 -5.34
CA PRO A 101 4.11 19.93 -6.76
C PRO A 101 5.54 20.46 -6.99
N ILE A 102 6.07 21.23 -6.04
CA ILE A 102 7.42 21.81 -6.09
C ILE A 102 8.48 20.96 -5.38
N GLY A 103 8.13 19.71 -5.06
CA GLY A 103 9.02 18.76 -4.38
C GLY A 103 8.77 18.69 -2.88
N GLY A 104 9.35 17.66 -2.28
CA GLY A 104 9.16 17.39 -0.86
C GLY A 104 7.93 16.54 -0.56
N ARG A 105 8.02 15.78 0.53
CA ARG A 105 6.95 14.90 0.98
C ARG A 105 5.95 15.70 1.83
N LEU A 106 4.67 15.42 1.67
CA LEU A 106 3.64 16.01 2.51
C LEU A 106 3.72 15.46 3.94
N ASP A 107 3.55 16.31 4.93
CA ASP A 107 3.48 15.92 6.34
C ASP A 107 2.24 15.07 6.62
N LYS A 108 1.14 15.39 5.97
CA LYS A 108 -0.12 14.65 6.07
C LYS A 108 -0.56 14.23 4.67
N PRO A 109 -1.04 12.98 4.51
CA PRO A 109 -1.60 12.54 3.23
C PRO A 109 -2.79 13.41 2.83
N ALA A 110 -2.82 13.78 1.56
CA ALA A 110 -3.96 14.45 0.94
C ALA A 110 -4.57 13.51 -0.11
N TRP A 111 -5.78 13.79 -0.53
CA TRP A 111 -6.49 13.02 -1.54
C TRP A 111 -6.89 13.94 -2.69
N ALA A 112 -6.75 13.44 -3.91
CA ALA A 112 -7.17 14.17 -5.11
C ALA A 112 -8.07 13.29 -5.96
N ALA A 113 -9.05 13.89 -6.60
CA ALA A 113 -9.91 13.17 -7.53
C ALA A 113 -9.14 12.81 -8.81
N TYR A 114 -9.29 11.57 -9.27
CA TYR A 114 -8.76 11.12 -10.55
C TYR A 114 -9.55 11.74 -11.71
N GLU A 115 -8.87 12.37 -12.64
CA GLU A 115 -9.48 13.08 -13.78
C GLU A 115 -9.08 12.47 -15.13
N GLY A 116 -8.51 11.28 -15.13
CA GLY A 116 -8.09 10.60 -16.36
C GLY A 116 -6.59 10.33 -16.38
N PRO A 117 -6.08 9.68 -17.44
CA PRO A 117 -4.70 9.23 -17.52
C PRO A 117 -3.67 10.34 -17.73
N ASP A 118 -4.08 11.56 -17.98
CA ASP A 118 -3.18 12.71 -18.26
C ASP A 118 -2.87 13.55 -17.02
#